data_df923dce7d7aaedb45c077486473dc0d
#
_entry.id   df923dce7d7aaedb45c077486473dc0d
#
_cell.length_a   1.000
_cell.length_b   1.000
_cell.length_c   1.000
_cell.angle_alpha   90.00
_cell.angle_beta   90.00
_cell.angle_gamma   90.00
#
_symmetry.space_group_name_H-M   'P 1'
#
loop_
_entity.id
_entity.type
_entity.pdbx_description
1 polymer ?
#
loop_
_entity_poly.entity_id
_entity_poly.type
_entity_poly.pdbx_seq_one_letter_code
_entity_poly.pdbx_strand_id
1 'polypeptide(L)'
;AISEYGFDIQLRAPQFLFPFSSKINKQKLAPLTILRVGVGSQDNIGLDKQSLTGSIQYQWNPREKRRWTFSLMDVEFVNNKNKTNYFGVYTNAYRELNQIAVNTNTNPTYLLNYRLIIPQGANSFISDVLGGSTSILASDPSYQRVQRIEERRRRLTQNNLIISSGINFFSSSKQGIFDRTFTQFRANLSWSGNLLEG
;
A
#
# COMPACT_ATOMS: atom_id res chain seq x y z
N ALA A 1 -15.14 4.31 -16.67
CA ALA A 1 -13.81 4.06 -17.21
C ALA A 1 -12.82 4.08 -16.06
N ILE A 2 -11.87 3.17 -16.10
CA ILE A 2 -10.71 3.17 -15.19
C ILE A 2 -9.56 3.72 -16.03
N SER A 3 -8.89 4.74 -15.54
CA SER A 3 -7.69 5.27 -16.17
C SER A 3 -6.54 5.26 -15.17
N GLU A 4 -5.36 4.91 -15.66
CA GLU A 4 -4.13 4.91 -14.86
C GLU A 4 -3.03 5.57 -15.71
N TYR A 5 -2.32 6.51 -15.10
CA TYR A 5 -1.18 7.15 -15.71
C TYR A 5 -0.10 7.37 -14.66
N GLY A 6 1.15 7.24 -15.08
CA GLY A 6 2.29 7.39 -14.21
C GLY A 6 3.52 7.88 -14.96
N PHE A 7 4.45 8.41 -14.21
CA PHE A 7 5.73 8.86 -14.71
C PHE A 7 6.82 8.45 -13.74
N ASP A 8 7.89 7.86 -14.27
CA ASP A 8 9.05 7.41 -13.51
C ASP A 8 10.34 7.99 -14.06
N ILE A 9 11.21 8.46 -13.16
CA ILE A 9 12.58 8.84 -13.48
C ILE A 9 13.52 7.90 -12.74
N GLN A 10 14.49 7.34 -13.46
CA GLN A 10 15.54 6.52 -12.88
C GLN A 10 16.91 7.06 -13.26
N LEU A 11 17.74 7.33 -12.26
CA LEU A 11 19.15 7.68 -12.41
C LEU A 11 20.00 6.48 -11.98
N ARG A 12 20.97 6.11 -12.82
CA ARG A 12 21.97 5.06 -12.52
C ARG A 12 23.35 5.67 -12.50
N ALA A 13 24.05 5.57 -11.38
CA ALA A 13 25.41 6.02 -11.21
C ALA A 13 26.35 4.83 -10.98
N PRO A 14 27.41 4.61 -11.80
CA PRO A 14 28.34 3.49 -11.67
C PRO A 14 29.35 3.73 -10.52
N GLN A 15 28.84 4.11 -9.38
CA GLN A 15 29.59 4.35 -8.14
C GLN A 15 28.64 4.31 -6.95
N PHE A 16 29.18 4.15 -5.74
CA PHE A 16 28.40 4.41 -4.54
C PHE A 16 28.27 5.90 -4.31
N LEU A 17 27.03 6.38 -4.22
CA LEU A 17 26.70 7.74 -3.80
C LEU A 17 26.52 7.78 -2.27
N PHE A 18 26.34 9.01 -1.72
CA PHE A 18 26.03 9.18 -0.31
C PHE A 18 24.95 8.19 0.20
N PRO A 19 25.08 7.59 1.43
CA PRO A 19 26.13 7.85 2.43
C PRO A 19 27.40 7.00 2.27
N PHE A 20 27.43 6.07 1.33
CA PHE A 20 28.51 5.08 1.18
C PHE A 20 29.63 5.52 0.21
N SER A 21 29.84 6.80 0.06
CA SER A 21 30.95 7.33 -0.73
C SER A 21 32.30 6.86 -0.17
N SER A 22 32.79 5.72 -0.62
CA SER A 22 34.08 5.19 -0.21
C SER A 22 35.02 5.04 -1.40
N LYS A 23 36.34 5.15 -1.13
CA LYS A 23 37.43 4.87 -2.08
C LYS A 23 37.58 3.35 -2.39
N ILE A 24 36.50 2.59 -2.26
CA ILE A 24 36.46 1.14 -2.53
C ILE A 24 36.82 0.89 -3.99
N ASN A 25 37.67 -0.08 -4.20
CA ASN A 25 38.24 -0.47 -5.50
C ASN A 25 37.13 -0.72 -6.55
N LYS A 26 36.77 0.33 -7.30
CA LYS A 26 35.63 0.40 -8.22
C LYS A 26 35.66 -0.72 -9.28
N GLN A 27 36.86 -1.13 -9.68
CA GLN A 27 37.02 -2.14 -10.72
C GLN A 27 36.65 -3.55 -10.28
N LYS A 28 36.83 -3.89 -8.98
CA LYS A 28 36.55 -5.24 -8.48
C LYS A 28 35.10 -5.47 -8.05
N LEU A 29 34.37 -4.40 -7.68
CA LEU A 29 33.04 -4.52 -7.11
C LEU A 29 31.91 -4.13 -8.06
N ALA A 30 32.21 -3.47 -9.18
CA ALA A 30 31.22 -2.93 -10.11
C ALA A 30 30.03 -2.26 -9.36
N PRO A 31 30.29 -1.24 -8.54
CA PRO A 31 29.27 -0.62 -7.73
C PRO A 31 28.28 0.17 -8.60
N LEU A 32 27.00 0.09 -8.25
CA LEU A 32 25.95 0.80 -8.94
C LEU A 32 24.98 1.37 -7.89
N THR A 33 24.70 2.67 -7.98
CA THR A 33 23.61 3.31 -7.25
C THR A 33 22.45 3.57 -8.20
N ILE A 34 21.26 3.21 -7.80
CA ILE A 34 20.02 3.42 -8.53
C ILE A 34 19.14 4.31 -7.68
N LEU A 35 18.77 5.46 -8.22
CA LEU A 35 17.80 6.38 -7.66
C LEU A 35 16.55 6.33 -8.53
N ARG A 36 15.38 6.19 -7.92
CA ARG A 36 14.10 6.25 -8.61
C ARG A 36 13.16 7.21 -7.92
N VAL A 37 12.41 7.95 -8.70
CA VAL A 37 11.27 8.74 -8.26
C VAL A 37 10.15 8.52 -9.25
N GLY A 38 8.96 8.20 -8.76
CA GLY A 38 7.79 7.95 -9.57
C GLY A 38 6.56 8.63 -8.99
N VAL A 39 5.68 9.04 -9.87
CA VAL A 39 4.34 9.55 -9.53
C VAL A 39 3.32 8.79 -10.35
N GLY A 40 2.20 8.43 -9.72
CA GLY A 40 1.11 7.74 -10.37
C GLY A 40 -0.24 8.34 -9.97
N SER A 41 -1.19 8.29 -10.86
CA SER A 41 -2.59 8.59 -10.57
C SER A 41 -3.46 7.51 -11.19
N GLN A 42 -4.34 6.97 -10.39
CA GLN A 42 -5.32 5.97 -10.78
C GLN A 42 -6.71 6.51 -10.48
N ASP A 43 -7.47 6.78 -11.54
CA ASP A 43 -8.87 7.14 -11.44
C ASP A 43 -9.69 5.85 -11.54
N ASN A 44 -10.26 5.45 -10.43
CA ASN A 44 -11.06 4.23 -10.35
C ASN A 44 -12.46 4.60 -9.89
N ILE A 45 -13.48 4.18 -10.57
CA ILE A 45 -14.91 4.48 -10.35
C ILE A 45 -15.20 4.90 -8.89
N GLY A 46 -14.79 6.15 -8.54
CA GLY A 46 -15.05 6.82 -7.27
C GLY A 46 -14.05 6.61 -6.12
N LEU A 47 -12.95 5.91 -6.32
CA LEU A 47 -11.81 5.86 -5.38
C LEU A 47 -10.52 6.19 -6.12
N ASP A 48 -10.27 7.49 -6.25
CA ASP A 48 -9.07 7.96 -6.94
C ASP A 48 -7.87 7.90 -6.02
N LYS A 49 -6.77 7.37 -6.53
CA LYS A 49 -5.52 7.22 -5.80
C LYS A 49 -4.41 8.00 -6.49
N GLN A 50 -3.60 8.65 -5.70
CA GLN A 50 -2.32 9.19 -6.14
C GLN A 50 -1.20 8.51 -5.37
N SER A 51 -0.16 8.12 -6.08
CA SER A 51 1.03 7.52 -5.48
C SER A 51 2.26 8.35 -5.79
N LEU A 52 3.13 8.47 -4.79
CA LEU A 52 4.49 9.00 -4.92
C LEU A 52 5.44 7.93 -4.42
N THR A 53 6.37 7.54 -5.26
CA THR A 53 7.38 6.54 -4.91
C THR A 53 8.77 7.13 -4.99
N GLY A 54 9.63 6.72 -4.08
CA GLY A 54 11.04 7.13 -4.07
C GLY A 54 11.91 6.00 -3.56
N SER A 55 12.99 5.66 -4.27
CA SER A 55 13.89 4.61 -3.80
C SER A 55 15.35 4.91 -4.04
N ILE A 56 16.18 4.43 -3.11
CA ILE A 56 17.63 4.46 -3.18
C ILE A 56 18.13 3.03 -3.02
N GLN A 57 18.79 2.53 -4.06
CA GLN A 57 19.26 1.17 -4.10
C GLN A 57 20.75 1.13 -4.47
N TYR A 58 21.49 0.29 -3.76
CA TYR A 58 22.91 0.01 -4.01
C TYR A 58 23.06 -1.42 -4.48
N GLN A 59 23.80 -1.61 -5.56
CA GLN A 59 24.10 -2.93 -6.08
C GLN A 59 25.62 -3.05 -6.26
N TRP A 60 26.16 -4.21 -5.93
CA TRP A 60 27.57 -4.53 -6.19
C TRP A 60 27.77 -6.03 -6.43
N ASN A 61 28.77 -6.35 -7.20
CA ASN A 61 29.13 -7.70 -7.57
C ASN A 61 30.55 -8.01 -7.08
N PRO A 62 30.73 -8.61 -5.88
CA PRO A 62 32.07 -8.94 -5.37
C PRO A 62 32.76 -10.01 -6.20
N ARG A 63 32.03 -10.78 -6.99
CA ARG A 63 32.50 -11.75 -8.01
C ARG A 63 31.48 -11.80 -9.14
N GLU A 64 31.86 -12.25 -10.33
CA GLU A 64 31.02 -12.30 -11.53
C GLU A 64 29.62 -12.90 -11.32
N LYS A 65 29.52 -13.87 -10.42
CA LYS A 65 28.28 -14.63 -10.19
C LYS A 65 27.64 -14.39 -8.83
N ARG A 66 28.10 -13.35 -8.14
CA ARG A 66 27.54 -12.95 -6.84
C ARG A 66 27.12 -11.51 -6.91
N ARG A 67 25.88 -11.25 -6.53
CA ARG A 67 25.29 -9.92 -6.50
C ARG A 67 24.69 -9.64 -5.13
N TRP A 68 25.02 -8.50 -4.60
CA TRP A 68 24.35 -7.90 -3.47
C TRP A 68 23.54 -6.73 -3.94
N THR A 69 22.34 -6.60 -3.40
CA THR A 69 21.49 -5.44 -3.62
C THR A 69 20.99 -4.98 -2.26
N PHE A 70 21.27 -3.76 -1.92
CA PHE A 70 20.82 -3.12 -0.70
C PHE A 70 19.86 -1.98 -1.04
N SER A 71 18.58 -2.14 -0.71
CA SER A 71 17.59 -1.07 -0.76
C SER A 71 17.69 -0.29 0.54
N LEU A 72 18.35 0.86 0.50
CA LEU A 72 18.53 1.71 1.68
C LEU A 72 17.18 2.24 2.16
N MET A 73 16.41 2.75 1.22
CA MET A 73 15.10 3.33 1.49
C MET A 73 14.24 3.16 0.24
N ASP A 74 13.04 2.67 0.47
CA ASP A 74 11.97 2.58 -0.51
C ASP A 74 10.74 3.19 0.13
N VAL A 75 10.27 4.30 -0.40
CA VAL A 75 9.16 5.10 0.14
C VAL A 75 8.01 5.04 -0.83
N GLU A 76 6.85 4.66 -0.33
CA GLU A 76 5.60 4.72 -1.07
C GLU A 76 4.58 5.53 -0.28
N PHE A 77 4.17 6.65 -0.82
CA PHE A 77 3.07 7.46 -0.31
C PHE A 77 1.86 7.28 -1.19
N VAL A 78 0.76 6.84 -0.60
CA VAL A 78 -0.54 6.68 -1.27
C VAL A 78 -1.54 7.64 -0.67
N ASN A 79 -2.09 8.51 -1.50
CA ASN A 79 -3.14 9.46 -1.14
C ASN A 79 -4.47 9.06 -1.81
N ASN A 80 -5.46 8.75 -1.00
CA ASN A 80 -6.82 8.46 -1.45
C ASN A 80 -7.67 9.75 -1.44
N LYS A 81 -8.13 10.21 -2.62
CA LYS A 81 -8.83 11.50 -2.76
C LYS A 81 -10.31 11.43 -2.41
N ASN A 82 -11.04 10.47 -2.94
CA ASN A 82 -12.50 10.41 -2.84
C ASN A 82 -12.97 9.45 -1.73
N LYS A 83 -12.47 9.64 -0.51
CA LYS A 83 -12.75 8.78 0.65
C LYS A 83 -14.25 8.68 0.98
N THR A 84 -15.02 9.74 0.70
CA THR A 84 -16.45 9.84 0.98
C THR A 84 -17.31 8.99 0.06
N ASN A 85 -16.79 8.59 -1.10
CA ASN A 85 -17.54 7.82 -2.09
C ASN A 85 -17.45 6.30 -1.91
N TYR A 86 -16.89 5.83 -0.80
CA TYR A 86 -16.72 4.40 -0.52
C TYR A 86 -18.01 3.59 -0.73
N PHE A 87 -19.11 4.05 -0.16
CA PHE A 87 -20.41 3.35 -0.26
C PHE A 87 -21.05 3.43 -1.64
N GLY A 88 -20.68 4.41 -2.45
CA GLY A 88 -21.07 4.48 -3.86
C GLY A 88 -20.39 3.40 -4.70
N VAL A 89 -19.14 3.06 -4.37
CA VAL A 89 -18.33 2.04 -5.06
C VAL A 89 -18.62 0.64 -4.52
N TYR A 90 -18.61 0.48 -3.21
CA TYR A 90 -18.83 -0.81 -2.55
C TYR A 90 -20.30 -0.99 -2.17
N THR A 91 -21.15 -1.15 -3.18
CA THR A 91 -22.61 -1.24 -3.05
C THR A 91 -23.07 -2.42 -2.18
N ASN A 92 -22.29 -3.50 -2.09
CA ASN A 92 -22.62 -4.63 -1.20
C ASN A 92 -22.47 -4.23 0.28
N ALA A 93 -21.37 -3.54 0.63
CA ALA A 93 -21.16 -3.02 1.97
C ALA A 93 -22.24 -1.99 2.35
N TYR A 94 -22.61 -1.13 1.39
CA TYR A 94 -23.73 -0.20 1.58
C TYR A 94 -25.05 -0.91 1.84
N ARG A 95 -25.40 -1.93 1.03
CA ARG A 95 -26.66 -2.68 1.20
C ARG A 95 -26.72 -3.37 2.56
N GLU A 96 -25.63 -3.98 2.99
CA GLU A 96 -25.55 -4.63 4.31
C GLU A 96 -25.73 -3.59 5.43
N LEU A 97 -25.03 -2.47 5.35
CA LEU A 97 -25.15 -1.38 6.33
C LEU A 97 -26.57 -0.81 6.38
N ASN A 98 -27.17 -0.57 5.21
CA ASN A 98 -28.53 -0.06 5.09
C ASN A 98 -29.56 -1.03 5.68
N GLN A 99 -29.40 -2.32 5.45
CA GLN A 99 -30.29 -3.34 6.01
C GLN A 99 -30.23 -3.36 7.54
N ILE A 100 -29.04 -3.24 8.12
CA ILE A 100 -28.89 -3.15 9.57
C ILE A 100 -29.59 -1.89 10.09
N ALA A 101 -29.36 -0.73 9.47
CA ALA A 101 -29.93 0.54 9.89
C ALA A 101 -31.46 0.55 9.87
N VAL A 102 -32.07 -0.01 8.82
CA VAL A 102 -33.54 -0.10 8.70
C VAL A 102 -34.11 -1.06 9.73
N ASN A 103 -33.49 -2.21 9.94
CA ASN A 103 -33.98 -3.22 10.88
C ASN A 103 -33.89 -2.79 12.36
N THR A 104 -32.99 -1.87 12.67
CA THR A 104 -32.78 -1.38 14.04
C THR A 104 -33.50 -0.07 14.33
N ASN A 105 -34.40 0.37 13.45
CA ASN A 105 -35.14 1.63 13.59
C ASN A 105 -34.23 2.81 13.94
N THR A 106 -33.15 2.95 13.19
CA THR A 106 -32.17 4.04 13.41
C THR A 106 -32.82 5.42 13.26
N ASN A 107 -32.10 6.46 13.67
CA ASN A 107 -32.57 7.84 13.58
C ASN A 107 -33.06 8.16 12.16
N PRO A 108 -34.35 8.59 11.99
CA PRO A 108 -34.93 8.86 10.67
C PRO A 108 -34.15 9.91 9.85
N THR A 109 -33.40 10.80 10.51
CA THR A 109 -32.58 11.82 9.83
C THR A 109 -31.44 11.25 9.01
N TYR A 110 -31.03 10.01 9.26
CA TYR A 110 -30.00 9.32 8.49
C TYR A 110 -30.52 8.68 7.22
N LEU A 111 -31.85 8.57 7.11
CA LEU A 111 -32.54 7.85 6.05
C LEU A 111 -33.31 8.79 5.12
N LEU A 112 -33.24 8.51 3.83
CA LEU A 112 -34.14 9.05 2.81
C LEU A 112 -34.82 7.88 2.10
N ASN A 113 -36.13 7.79 2.18
CA ASN A 113 -36.90 6.67 1.58
C ASN A 113 -36.36 5.29 1.98
N TYR A 114 -36.15 5.08 3.28
CA TYR A 114 -35.59 3.81 3.84
C TYR A 114 -34.18 3.49 3.36
N ARG A 115 -33.43 4.48 2.89
CA ARG A 115 -32.03 4.32 2.46
C ARG A 115 -31.12 5.30 3.20
N LEU A 116 -30.00 4.79 3.69
CA LEU A 116 -28.99 5.64 4.30
C LEU A 116 -28.47 6.68 3.29
N ILE A 117 -28.47 7.92 3.68
CA ILE A 117 -27.92 9.03 2.89
C ILE A 117 -26.40 8.87 2.81
N ILE A 118 -25.85 8.82 1.62
CA ILE A 118 -24.41 8.72 1.39
C ILE A 118 -23.84 10.14 1.15
N PRO A 119 -22.76 10.50 1.82
CA PRO A 119 -22.01 9.76 2.86
C PRO A 119 -22.52 10.03 4.28
N GLN A 120 -23.28 11.10 4.52
CA GLN A 120 -23.57 11.63 5.85
C GLN A 120 -24.35 10.65 6.74
N GLY A 121 -25.49 10.16 6.29
CA GLY A 121 -26.31 9.22 7.06
C GLY A 121 -25.59 7.92 7.37
N ALA A 122 -24.83 7.39 6.41
CA ALA A 122 -24.01 6.20 6.62
C ALA A 122 -22.91 6.43 7.67
N ASN A 123 -22.23 7.58 7.63
CA ASN A 123 -21.20 7.93 8.60
C ASN A 123 -21.77 8.12 10.01
N SER A 124 -22.87 8.84 10.13
CA SER A 124 -23.52 9.07 11.42
C SER A 124 -24.01 7.75 12.02
N PHE A 125 -24.64 6.90 11.24
CA PHE A 125 -25.08 5.58 11.70
C PHE A 125 -23.93 4.72 12.21
N ILE A 126 -22.82 4.63 11.47
CA ILE A 126 -21.62 3.89 11.91
C ILE A 126 -21.08 4.48 13.22
N SER A 127 -20.95 5.81 13.30
CA SER A 127 -20.46 6.50 14.50
C SER A 127 -21.33 6.19 15.73
N ASP A 128 -22.64 6.22 15.58
CA ASP A 128 -23.57 5.98 16.68
C ASP A 128 -23.54 4.50 17.13
N VAL A 129 -23.46 3.56 16.19
CA VAL A 129 -23.33 2.12 16.52
C VAL A 129 -22.04 1.86 17.27
N LEU A 130 -20.90 2.32 16.74
CA LEU A 130 -19.60 2.06 17.35
C LEU A 130 -19.39 2.88 18.64
N GLY A 131 -20.05 4.04 18.76
CA GLY A 131 -20.07 4.88 19.96
C GLY A 131 -21.04 4.40 21.06
N GLY A 132 -21.84 3.36 20.79
CA GLY A 132 -22.82 2.86 21.76
C GLY A 132 -24.05 3.73 21.93
N SER A 133 -24.35 4.61 21.00
CA SER A 133 -25.50 5.53 21.01
C SER A 133 -26.77 4.93 20.40
N THR A 134 -26.73 3.63 20.03
CA THR A 134 -27.84 2.89 19.45
C THR A 134 -28.30 1.76 20.36
N SER A 135 -29.43 1.13 20.02
CA SER A 135 -29.92 -0.09 20.70
C SER A 135 -29.08 -1.34 20.37
N ILE A 136 -28.10 -1.24 19.46
CA ILE A 136 -27.24 -2.36 19.06
C ILE A 136 -26.13 -2.53 20.11
N LEU A 137 -26.15 -3.62 20.84
CA LEU A 137 -25.12 -3.93 21.82
C LEU A 137 -23.83 -4.43 21.15
N ALA A 138 -22.68 -4.24 21.80
CA ALA A 138 -21.39 -4.72 21.30
C ALA A 138 -21.32 -6.26 21.10
N SER A 139 -22.17 -7.01 21.82
CA SER A 139 -22.32 -8.46 21.66
C SER A 139 -23.20 -8.87 20.47
N ASP A 140 -23.91 -7.93 19.84
CA ASP A 140 -24.80 -8.19 18.72
C ASP A 140 -24.00 -8.51 17.44
N PRO A 141 -24.40 -9.53 16.67
CA PRO A 141 -23.82 -9.78 15.36
C PRO A 141 -23.86 -8.56 14.41
N SER A 142 -24.86 -7.69 14.56
CA SER A 142 -24.99 -6.46 13.77
C SER A 142 -23.89 -5.47 14.09
N TYR A 143 -23.50 -5.31 15.35
CA TYR A 143 -22.35 -4.49 15.76
C TYR A 143 -21.07 -4.95 15.07
N GLN A 144 -20.79 -6.25 15.15
CA GLN A 144 -19.57 -6.81 14.53
C GLN A 144 -19.57 -6.64 13.01
N ARG A 145 -20.73 -6.66 12.34
CA ARG A 145 -20.84 -6.39 10.90
C ARG A 145 -20.52 -4.93 10.58
N VAL A 146 -21.08 -3.99 11.33
CA VAL A 146 -20.80 -2.55 11.18
C VAL A 146 -19.32 -2.28 11.41
N GLN A 147 -18.74 -2.87 12.46
CA GLN A 147 -17.31 -2.75 12.74
C GLN A 147 -16.45 -3.25 11.58
N ARG A 148 -16.72 -4.44 11.02
CA ARG A 148 -15.98 -4.98 9.86
C ARG A 148 -16.11 -4.11 8.62
N ILE A 149 -17.28 -3.54 8.37
CA ILE A 149 -17.50 -2.61 7.25
C ILE A 149 -16.63 -1.36 7.43
N GLU A 150 -16.61 -0.79 8.64
CA GLU A 150 -15.82 0.39 8.95
C GLU A 150 -14.32 0.13 8.89
N GLU A 151 -13.83 -0.96 9.46
CA GLU A 151 -12.43 -1.36 9.38
C GLU A 151 -11.97 -1.55 7.93
N ARG A 152 -12.82 -2.18 7.10
CA ARG A 152 -12.54 -2.33 5.68
C ARG A 152 -12.52 -0.99 4.97
N ARG A 153 -13.48 -0.10 5.27
CA ARG A 153 -13.54 1.25 4.73
C ARG A 153 -12.28 2.02 5.07
N ARG A 154 -11.88 2.05 6.34
CA ARG A 154 -10.67 2.74 6.80
C ARG A 154 -9.44 2.23 6.05
N ARG A 155 -9.22 0.92 5.99
CA ARG A 155 -8.08 0.33 5.27
C ARG A 155 -8.02 0.69 3.79
N LEU A 156 -9.17 0.82 3.13
CA LEU A 156 -9.25 1.11 1.69
C LEU A 156 -9.21 2.60 1.36
N THR A 157 -9.51 3.47 2.33
CA THR A 157 -9.62 4.93 2.11
C THR A 157 -8.56 5.74 2.84
N GLN A 158 -7.83 5.15 3.78
CA GLN A 158 -6.76 5.87 4.49
C GLN A 158 -5.56 6.12 3.57
N ASN A 159 -4.85 7.20 3.85
CA ASN A 159 -3.57 7.46 3.23
C ASN A 159 -2.51 6.58 3.90
N ASN A 160 -1.53 6.14 3.12
CA ASN A 160 -0.45 5.30 3.63
C ASN A 160 0.88 5.92 3.27
N LEU A 161 1.81 5.91 4.21
CA LEU A 161 3.22 6.21 3.98
C LEU A 161 4.03 5.00 4.42
N ILE A 162 4.38 4.17 3.45
CA ILE A 162 5.12 2.95 3.68
C ILE A 162 6.59 3.25 3.43
N ILE A 163 7.43 2.94 4.41
CA ILE A 163 8.88 2.98 4.26
C ILE A 163 9.39 1.56 4.43
N SER A 164 10.20 1.12 3.48
CA SER A 164 10.83 -0.18 3.53
C SER A 164 12.32 -0.09 3.26
N SER A 165 13.04 -1.09 3.76
CA SER A 165 14.45 -1.32 3.48
C SER A 165 14.69 -2.81 3.33
N GLY A 166 15.77 -3.19 2.65
CA GLY A 166 16.02 -4.61 2.47
C GLY A 166 17.38 -4.92 1.88
N ILE A 167 17.78 -6.15 2.02
CA ILE A 167 19.01 -6.67 1.46
C ILE A 167 18.74 -7.96 0.70
N ASN A 168 19.26 -8.05 -0.51
CA ASN A 168 19.16 -9.23 -1.37
C ASN A 168 20.55 -9.74 -1.69
N PHE A 169 20.75 -11.04 -1.56
CA PHE A 169 21.91 -11.73 -2.01
C PHE A 169 21.54 -12.75 -3.09
N PHE A 170 22.33 -12.76 -4.16
CA PHE A 170 22.23 -13.73 -5.24
C PHE A 170 23.59 -14.32 -5.51
N SER A 171 23.65 -15.64 -5.64
CA SER A 171 24.83 -16.40 -6.05
C SER A 171 24.44 -17.49 -7.03
N SER A 172 25.23 -17.69 -8.05
CA SER A 172 25.03 -18.77 -9.04
C SER A 172 26.35 -19.44 -9.37
N SER A 173 26.33 -20.76 -9.54
CA SER A 173 27.49 -21.54 -10.03
C SER A 173 27.49 -21.71 -11.54
N LYS A 174 26.42 -21.28 -12.23
CA LYS A 174 26.25 -21.45 -13.69
C LYS A 174 27.43 -20.83 -14.46
N GLN A 175 28.11 -21.60 -15.29
CA GLN A 175 29.30 -21.15 -16.03
C GLN A 175 28.99 -20.69 -17.47
N GLY A 176 27.95 -21.23 -18.09
CA GLY A 176 27.58 -20.88 -19.46
C GLY A 176 26.14 -21.26 -19.79
N ILE A 177 25.75 -21.01 -21.04
CA ILE A 177 24.38 -21.30 -21.52
C ILE A 177 24.13 -22.82 -21.53
N PHE A 178 25.17 -23.61 -21.80
CA PHE A 178 25.10 -25.07 -21.91
C PHE A 178 25.31 -25.82 -20.60
N ASP A 179 25.51 -25.08 -19.49
CA ASP A 179 25.69 -25.70 -18.19
C ASP A 179 24.34 -26.28 -17.70
N ARG A 180 24.27 -27.62 -17.69
CA ARG A 180 23.05 -28.36 -17.34
C ARG A 180 22.88 -28.55 -15.83
N THR A 181 23.99 -28.47 -15.09
CA THR A 181 23.98 -28.68 -13.63
C THR A 181 24.57 -27.49 -12.94
N PHE A 182 23.74 -26.70 -12.30
CA PHE A 182 24.16 -25.50 -11.55
C PHE A 182 23.34 -25.33 -10.29
N THR A 183 23.91 -24.66 -9.32
CA THR A 183 23.22 -24.27 -8.08
C THR A 183 23.00 -22.77 -8.09
N GLN A 184 21.79 -22.34 -7.71
CA GLN A 184 21.48 -20.94 -7.46
C GLN A 184 21.01 -20.76 -6.02
N PHE A 185 21.54 -19.76 -5.36
CA PHE A 185 21.13 -19.37 -4.01
C PHE A 185 20.63 -17.92 -4.03
N ARG A 186 19.47 -17.70 -3.44
CA ARG A 186 18.91 -16.36 -3.20
C ARG A 186 18.50 -16.23 -1.75
N ALA A 187 18.89 -15.15 -1.12
CA ALA A 187 18.44 -14.77 0.19
C ALA A 187 17.89 -13.35 0.13
N ASN A 188 16.75 -13.12 0.74
CA ASN A 188 16.11 -11.82 0.85
C ASN A 188 15.73 -11.57 2.30
N LEU A 189 16.10 -10.40 2.81
CA LEU A 189 15.67 -9.88 4.10
C LEU A 189 15.12 -8.49 3.87
N SER A 190 13.88 -8.26 4.27
CA SER A 190 13.22 -6.96 4.14
C SER A 190 12.45 -6.63 5.41
N TRP A 191 12.35 -5.35 5.70
CA TRP A 191 11.52 -4.80 6.78
C TRP A 191 10.79 -3.57 6.27
N SER A 192 9.57 -3.38 6.72
CA SER A 192 8.74 -2.24 6.33
C SER A 192 7.88 -1.77 7.50
N GLY A 193 7.50 -0.51 7.47
CA GLY A 193 6.58 0.10 8.41
C GLY A 193 5.68 1.11 7.72
N ASN A 194 4.47 1.30 8.24
CA ASN A 194 3.57 2.38 7.84
C ASN A 194 3.65 3.49 8.88
N LEU A 195 3.97 4.70 8.45
CA LEU A 195 4.13 5.86 9.36
C LEU A 195 2.86 6.71 9.51
N LEU A 196 1.79 6.41 8.74
CA LEU A 196 0.51 7.12 8.82
C LEU A 196 -0.58 6.26 9.47
N GLU A 197 -0.21 5.24 10.22
CA GLU A 197 -1.14 4.46 11.02
C GLU A 197 -1.54 5.29 12.25
N GLY A 198 -2.73 5.92 12.13
CA GLY A 198 -3.38 6.67 13.18
C GLY A 198 -4.83 6.24 13.33
#